data_340d6a853413ea65c5076fb907c64893
#
_entry.id   340d6a853413ea65c5076fb907c64893
#
_cell.length_a   1.000
_cell.length_b   1.000
_cell.length_c   1.000
_cell.angle_alpha   90.00
_cell.angle_beta   90.00
_cell.angle_gamma   90.00
#
_symmetry.space_group_name_H-M   'P 1'
#
loop_
_entity.id
_entity.type
_entity.pdbx_description
1 polymer ?
#
loop_
_entity_poly.entity_id
_entity_poly.type
_entity_poly.pdbx_seq_one_letter_code
_entity_poly.pdbx_strand_id
1 'polypeptide(L)'
;NTAGLDDSQMVEATKGVEPKYLKDEKGNQEINPHAFLDPTVGIAMAENVTAALAEALPERAEHIEEKGAEYKAMLESIDADYREQIGALPKEDRVLVASEHAFQYMVDTYGMEQLYIWQIDTDENGSPAQIGHLVRQLKDKRPKHLFVESNVDTRPMKTVSKEAGIPIFDEPLHSDELGKPGTVAGTYEDFLRSNLKTMIAGLKR
;
A
#
# COMPACT_ATOMS: atom_id res chain seq x y z
N ASN A 1 0.22 -13.73 -21.60
CA ASN A 1 -1.03 -13.11 -22.06
C ASN A 1 -2.20 -14.09 -21.87
N THR A 2 -2.86 -14.02 -20.73
CA THR A 2 -3.97 -14.92 -20.35
C THR A 2 -5.30 -14.58 -21.04
N ALA A 3 -5.43 -13.36 -21.59
CA ALA A 3 -6.66 -12.91 -22.24
C ALA A 3 -6.67 -13.11 -23.76
N GLY A 4 -5.59 -13.65 -24.36
CA GLY A 4 -5.48 -13.79 -25.83
C GLY A 4 -5.36 -12.46 -26.58
N LEU A 5 -5.09 -11.37 -25.88
CA LEU A 5 -4.86 -10.04 -26.45
C LEU A 5 -3.43 -9.97 -27.03
N ASP A 6 -3.24 -9.19 -28.09
CA ASP A 6 -1.90 -8.84 -28.53
C ASP A 6 -1.31 -7.68 -27.70
N ASP A 7 0.00 -7.45 -27.81
CA ASP A 7 0.70 -6.46 -26.99
C ASP A 7 0.20 -5.02 -27.24
N SER A 8 -0.38 -4.74 -28.42
CA SER A 8 -0.96 -3.42 -28.74
C SER A 8 -2.27 -3.14 -28.02
N GLN A 9 -2.90 -4.16 -27.46
CA GLN A 9 -4.15 -4.06 -26.69
C GLN A 9 -3.91 -4.04 -25.18
N MET A 10 -2.64 -4.07 -24.76
CA MET A 10 -2.25 -4.02 -23.35
C MET A 10 -1.56 -2.71 -23.02
N VAL A 11 -1.89 -2.15 -21.88
CA VAL A 11 -1.30 -0.92 -21.35
C VAL A 11 -0.64 -1.21 -20.02
N GLU A 12 0.63 -0.87 -19.90
CA GLU A 12 1.34 -0.88 -18.63
C GLU A 12 1.00 0.41 -17.87
N ALA A 13 0.07 0.30 -16.91
CA ALA A 13 -0.36 1.45 -16.12
C ALA A 13 0.77 2.05 -15.26
N THR A 14 1.75 1.23 -14.84
CA THR A 14 2.89 1.63 -14.02
C THR A 14 4.10 2.12 -14.86
N LYS A 15 3.94 2.35 -16.15
CA LYS A 15 5.03 2.85 -17.01
C LYS A 15 5.66 4.12 -16.42
N GLY A 16 6.99 4.10 -16.27
CA GLY A 16 7.76 5.21 -15.70
C GLY A 16 7.87 5.20 -14.17
N VAL A 17 7.19 4.28 -13.49
CA VAL A 17 7.37 4.05 -12.05
C VAL A 17 8.61 3.19 -11.84
N GLU A 18 9.52 3.61 -10.96
CA GLU A 18 10.69 2.80 -10.59
C GLU A 18 10.25 1.60 -9.75
N PRO A 19 10.54 0.36 -10.21
CA PRO A 19 10.10 -0.83 -9.49
C PRO A 19 10.87 -1.02 -8.19
N LYS A 20 10.15 -1.37 -7.11
CA LYS A 20 10.74 -1.83 -5.85
C LYS A 20 10.70 -3.33 -5.76
N TYR A 21 11.64 -3.91 -5.03
CA TYR A 21 11.84 -5.35 -5.00
C TYR A 21 11.69 -5.91 -3.60
N LEU A 22 11.03 -7.04 -3.52
CA LEU A 22 11.00 -7.92 -2.36
C LEU A 22 12.13 -8.95 -2.48
N LYS A 23 12.60 -9.46 -1.35
CA LYS A 23 13.61 -10.53 -1.30
C LYS A 23 13.05 -11.73 -0.56
N ASP A 24 12.95 -12.86 -1.24
CA ASP A 24 12.60 -14.10 -0.56
C ASP A 24 13.74 -14.58 0.41
N GLU A 25 13.45 -15.60 1.21
CA GLU A 25 14.42 -16.17 2.15
C GLU A 25 15.66 -16.78 1.46
N LYS A 26 15.58 -17.07 0.16
CA LYS A 26 16.67 -17.58 -0.68
C LYS A 26 17.48 -16.47 -1.34
N GLY A 27 17.04 -15.21 -1.19
CA GLY A 27 17.68 -14.04 -1.79
C GLY A 27 17.27 -13.76 -3.23
N ASN A 28 16.26 -14.47 -3.77
CA ASN A 28 15.67 -14.12 -5.05
C ASN A 28 14.92 -12.81 -4.91
N GLN A 29 14.93 -12.00 -5.97
CA GLN A 29 14.23 -10.73 -6.01
C GLN A 29 13.03 -10.83 -6.97
N GLU A 30 11.90 -10.33 -6.53
CA GLU A 30 10.73 -10.11 -7.37
C GLU A 30 10.20 -8.69 -7.19
N ILE A 31 9.54 -8.17 -8.21
CA ILE A 31 8.95 -6.83 -8.14
C ILE A 31 7.82 -6.85 -7.11
N ASN A 32 7.83 -5.90 -6.17
CA ASN A 32 6.73 -5.70 -5.25
C ASN A 32 5.49 -5.23 -6.03
N PRO A 33 4.40 -6.03 -6.05
CA PRO A 33 3.21 -5.69 -6.85
C PRO A 33 2.37 -4.55 -6.28
N HIS A 34 2.63 -4.13 -5.03
CA HIS A 34 1.78 -3.21 -4.27
C HIS A 34 2.08 -1.71 -4.55
N ALA A 35 2.54 -1.38 -5.76
CA ALA A 35 2.88 0.00 -6.12
C ALA A 35 1.69 0.97 -5.98
N PHE A 36 0.48 0.47 -6.21
CA PHE A 36 -0.78 1.23 -6.12
C PHE A 36 -1.13 1.69 -4.69
N LEU A 37 -0.44 1.22 -3.66
CA LEU A 37 -0.60 1.73 -2.29
C LEU A 37 0.00 3.12 -2.09
N ASP A 38 0.81 3.59 -3.02
CA ASP A 38 1.38 4.93 -3.03
C ASP A 38 0.53 5.88 -3.89
N PRO A 39 -0.06 6.94 -3.32
CA PRO A 39 -0.81 7.93 -4.08
C PRO A 39 -0.06 8.52 -5.28
N THR A 40 1.26 8.69 -5.19
CA THR A 40 2.07 9.21 -6.30
C THR A 40 2.16 8.23 -7.47
N VAL A 41 2.20 6.94 -7.18
CA VAL A 41 2.09 5.90 -8.20
C VAL A 41 0.68 5.87 -8.79
N GLY A 42 -0.35 6.04 -7.96
CA GLY A 42 -1.74 6.19 -8.42
C GLY A 42 -1.92 7.32 -9.43
N ILE A 43 -1.25 8.47 -9.22
CA ILE A 43 -1.25 9.59 -10.16
C ILE A 43 -0.62 9.17 -11.50
N ALA A 44 0.55 8.55 -11.49
CA ALA A 44 1.22 8.09 -12.71
C ALA A 44 0.37 7.05 -13.47
N MET A 45 -0.26 6.12 -12.74
CA MET A 45 -1.17 5.15 -13.33
C MET A 45 -2.39 5.81 -13.99
N ALA A 46 -3.00 6.81 -13.34
CA ALA A 46 -4.12 7.55 -13.88
C ALA A 46 -3.75 8.30 -15.18
N GLU A 47 -2.56 8.93 -15.21
CA GLU A 47 -2.04 9.60 -16.41
C GLU A 47 -1.82 8.62 -17.56
N ASN A 48 -1.17 7.47 -17.31
CA ASN A 48 -0.91 6.45 -18.32
C ASN A 48 -2.21 5.85 -18.89
N VAL A 49 -3.18 5.56 -18.02
CA VAL A 49 -4.49 5.04 -18.43
C VAL A 49 -5.27 6.09 -19.23
N THR A 50 -5.26 7.36 -18.81
CA THR A 50 -5.92 8.45 -19.52
C THR A 50 -5.35 8.62 -20.93
N ALA A 51 -4.03 8.66 -21.06
CA ALA A 51 -3.36 8.79 -22.35
C ALA A 51 -3.69 7.62 -23.29
N ALA A 52 -3.62 6.39 -22.77
CA ALA A 52 -3.93 5.19 -23.57
C ALA A 52 -5.41 5.14 -24.02
N LEU A 53 -6.34 5.55 -23.16
CA LEU A 53 -7.76 5.62 -23.53
C LEU A 53 -8.05 6.73 -24.56
N ALA A 54 -7.42 7.89 -24.44
CA ALA A 54 -7.55 8.99 -25.41
C ALA A 54 -6.99 8.58 -26.78
N GLU A 55 -5.86 7.86 -26.82
CA GLU A 55 -5.31 7.33 -28.07
C GLU A 55 -6.20 6.24 -28.68
N ALA A 56 -6.75 5.34 -27.88
CA ALA A 56 -7.61 4.27 -28.34
C ALA A 56 -9.01 4.75 -28.81
N LEU A 57 -9.51 5.87 -28.29
CA LEU A 57 -10.84 6.44 -28.55
C LEU A 57 -10.75 7.93 -28.93
N PRO A 58 -10.15 8.27 -30.09
CA PRO A 58 -9.86 9.65 -30.46
C PRO A 58 -11.10 10.53 -30.55
N GLU A 59 -12.27 9.97 -30.89
CA GLU A 59 -13.54 10.68 -30.92
C GLU A 59 -14.07 11.06 -29.52
N ARG A 60 -13.46 10.54 -28.46
CA ARG A 60 -13.79 10.82 -27.04
C ARG A 60 -12.61 11.39 -26.27
N ALA A 61 -11.48 11.69 -26.94
CA ALA A 61 -10.23 12.06 -26.29
C ALA A 61 -10.40 13.26 -25.35
N GLU A 62 -11.05 14.34 -25.79
CA GLU A 62 -11.30 15.52 -24.96
C GLU A 62 -12.04 15.19 -23.65
N HIS A 63 -13.09 14.38 -23.72
CA HIS A 63 -13.84 13.95 -22.52
C HIS A 63 -13.01 13.05 -21.60
N ILE A 64 -12.20 12.14 -22.18
CA ILE A 64 -11.30 11.26 -21.43
C ILE A 64 -10.24 12.07 -20.70
N GLU A 65 -9.61 13.03 -21.39
CA GLU A 65 -8.61 13.92 -20.81
C GLU A 65 -9.19 14.80 -19.70
N GLU A 66 -10.41 15.35 -19.88
CA GLU A 66 -11.11 16.10 -18.84
C GLU A 66 -11.30 15.24 -17.58
N LYS A 67 -11.83 14.02 -17.73
CA LYS A 67 -12.05 13.11 -16.60
C LYS A 67 -10.77 12.62 -15.98
N GLY A 68 -9.73 12.38 -16.77
CA GLY A 68 -8.40 12.05 -16.31
C GLY A 68 -7.80 13.17 -15.45
N ALA A 69 -7.95 14.43 -15.88
CA ALA A 69 -7.46 15.59 -15.12
C ALA A 69 -8.21 15.76 -13.79
N GLU A 70 -9.55 15.59 -13.77
CA GLU A 70 -10.33 15.60 -12.52
C GLU A 70 -9.87 14.52 -11.56
N TYR A 71 -9.66 13.29 -12.06
CA TYR A 71 -9.23 12.15 -11.24
C TYR A 71 -7.80 12.35 -10.70
N LYS A 72 -6.89 12.85 -11.55
CA LYS A 72 -5.53 13.22 -11.14
C LYS A 72 -5.56 14.26 -10.02
N ALA A 73 -6.33 15.34 -10.16
CA ALA A 73 -6.42 16.39 -9.13
C ALA A 73 -6.92 15.84 -7.79
N MET A 74 -7.85 14.86 -7.80
CA MET A 74 -8.31 14.17 -6.60
C MET A 74 -7.16 13.38 -5.96
N LEU A 75 -6.36 12.63 -6.74
CA LEU A 75 -5.21 11.87 -6.23
C LEU A 75 -4.09 12.78 -5.71
N GLU A 76 -3.84 13.93 -6.36
CA GLU A 76 -2.90 14.96 -5.88
C GLU A 76 -3.34 15.54 -4.52
N SER A 77 -4.64 15.70 -4.29
CA SER A 77 -5.18 16.08 -2.98
C SER A 77 -4.88 15.02 -1.91
N ILE A 78 -4.98 13.74 -2.26
CA ILE A 78 -4.65 12.64 -1.34
C ILE A 78 -3.15 12.62 -1.05
N ASP A 79 -2.29 12.78 -2.06
CA ASP A 79 -0.83 12.88 -1.86
C ASP A 79 -0.49 14.02 -0.90
N ALA A 80 -1.13 15.19 -1.07
CA ALA A 80 -0.94 16.33 -0.16
C ALA A 80 -1.36 15.99 1.28
N ASP A 81 -2.51 15.32 1.48
CA ASP A 81 -2.97 14.86 2.79
C ASP A 81 -1.98 13.88 3.45
N TYR A 82 -1.41 12.94 2.67
CA TYR A 82 -0.38 12.01 3.14
C TYR A 82 0.88 12.76 3.59
N ARG A 83 1.39 13.69 2.77
CA ARG A 83 2.58 14.51 3.11
C ARG A 83 2.36 15.33 4.36
N GLU A 84 1.22 15.98 4.48
CA GLU A 84 0.89 16.82 5.63
C GLU A 84 0.79 15.99 6.90
N GLN A 85 -0.06 14.95 6.91
CA GLN A 85 -0.39 14.21 8.12
C GLN A 85 0.76 13.32 8.61
N ILE A 86 1.49 12.65 7.69
CA ILE A 86 2.67 11.86 8.03
C ILE A 86 3.83 12.80 8.40
N GLY A 87 3.98 13.91 7.66
CA GLY A 87 4.98 14.93 7.95
C GLY A 87 4.84 15.57 9.33
N ALA A 88 3.62 15.65 9.86
CA ALA A 88 3.33 16.14 11.20
C ALA A 88 3.68 15.16 12.33
N LEU A 89 3.90 13.88 12.03
CA LEU A 89 4.34 12.90 13.02
C LEU A 89 5.82 13.12 13.39
N PRO A 90 6.22 12.94 14.66
CA PRO A 90 7.64 12.80 15.01
C PRO A 90 8.30 11.67 14.20
N LYS A 91 9.58 11.81 13.87
CA LYS A 91 10.29 10.80 13.05
C LYS A 91 10.28 9.41 13.70
N GLU A 92 10.42 9.34 15.01
CA GLU A 92 10.39 8.11 15.79
C GLU A 92 9.02 7.41 15.76
N ASP A 93 7.94 8.12 15.45
CA ASP A 93 6.59 7.57 15.36
C ASP A 93 6.22 7.14 13.93
N ARG A 94 7.08 7.40 12.93
CA ARG A 94 6.86 7.03 11.52
C ARG A 94 7.28 5.59 11.24
N VAL A 95 6.83 4.65 12.07
CA VAL A 95 7.10 3.21 11.93
C VAL A 95 5.79 2.48 11.76
N LEU A 96 5.52 2.03 10.54
CA LEU A 96 4.36 1.20 10.21
C LEU A 96 4.72 -0.27 10.42
N VAL A 97 3.95 -0.97 11.25
CA VAL A 97 4.12 -2.42 11.46
C VAL A 97 2.90 -3.13 10.95
N ALA A 98 3.03 -3.85 9.86
CA ALA A 98 1.95 -4.56 9.17
C ALA A 98 2.30 -6.06 9.03
N SER A 99 1.37 -6.88 8.53
CA SER A 99 1.65 -8.31 8.37
C SER A 99 2.58 -8.56 7.20
N GLU A 100 2.32 -7.93 6.06
CA GLU A 100 3.06 -8.06 4.80
C GLU A 100 3.88 -6.82 4.47
N HIS A 101 4.96 -7.00 3.69
CA HIS A 101 5.77 -5.88 3.16
C HIS A 101 5.10 -5.18 1.96
N ALA A 102 3.80 -4.98 2.05
CA ALA A 102 3.01 -4.39 0.98
C ALA A 102 3.22 -2.87 0.82
N PHE A 103 3.44 -2.14 1.91
CA PHE A 103 3.44 -0.67 1.91
C PHE A 103 4.77 -0.03 1.50
N GLN A 104 5.72 -0.79 0.93
CA GLN A 104 7.08 -0.34 0.61
C GLN A 104 7.14 0.95 -0.22
N TYR A 105 6.34 1.06 -1.28
CA TYR A 105 6.32 2.28 -2.12
C TYR A 105 5.88 3.50 -1.32
N MET A 106 4.79 3.38 -0.59
CA MET A 106 4.20 4.44 0.22
C MET A 106 5.14 4.89 1.34
N VAL A 107 5.71 3.96 2.13
CA VAL A 107 6.58 4.34 3.26
C VAL A 107 7.85 5.05 2.78
N ASP A 108 8.42 4.63 1.65
CA ASP A 108 9.59 5.28 1.06
C ASP A 108 9.26 6.70 0.58
N THR A 109 8.10 6.89 -0.07
CA THR A 109 7.66 8.20 -0.58
C THR A 109 7.44 9.21 0.55
N TYR A 110 6.88 8.77 1.69
CA TYR A 110 6.54 9.67 2.79
C TYR A 110 7.53 9.64 3.96
N GLY A 111 8.69 8.99 3.80
CA GLY A 111 9.76 8.99 4.79
C GLY A 111 9.38 8.27 6.08
N MET A 112 8.73 7.12 5.94
CA MET A 112 8.41 6.18 7.01
C MET A 112 9.31 4.95 6.94
N GLU A 113 9.29 4.15 7.99
CA GLU A 113 9.88 2.80 8.04
C GLU A 113 8.75 1.77 8.09
N GLN A 114 8.89 0.66 7.36
CA GLN A 114 7.98 -0.48 7.52
C GLN A 114 8.68 -1.65 8.19
N LEU A 115 8.02 -2.26 9.18
CA LEU A 115 8.33 -3.57 9.74
C LEU A 115 7.16 -4.52 9.41
N TYR A 116 7.46 -5.80 9.20
CA TYR A 116 6.49 -6.79 8.72
C TYR A 116 6.85 -8.19 9.21
N ILE A 117 5.89 -9.13 9.09
CA ILE A 117 6.11 -10.54 9.42
C ILE A 117 6.68 -11.28 8.21
N TRP A 118 6.10 -11.06 6.99
CA TRP A 118 6.54 -11.70 5.74
C TRP A 118 6.64 -10.70 4.59
N GLN A 119 7.38 -11.08 3.56
CA GLN A 119 7.67 -10.22 2.40
C GLN A 119 6.48 -10.13 1.44
N ILE A 120 5.96 -11.31 1.07
CA ILE A 120 4.81 -11.48 0.16
C ILE A 120 4.02 -12.69 0.63
N ASP A 121 2.72 -12.72 0.35
CA ASP A 121 1.85 -13.81 0.71
C ASP A 121 2.27 -15.13 0.08
N THR A 122 2.45 -16.15 0.92
CA THR A 122 2.78 -17.53 0.56
C THR A 122 2.05 -18.49 1.50
N ASP A 123 2.08 -19.79 1.20
CA ASP A 123 1.50 -20.83 2.06
C ASP A 123 2.18 -20.95 3.45
N GLU A 124 3.36 -20.36 3.63
CA GLU A 124 4.18 -20.45 4.86
C GLU A 124 4.21 -19.15 5.68
N ASN A 125 3.23 -18.27 5.50
CA ASN A 125 3.16 -16.98 6.19
C ASN A 125 3.02 -17.13 7.70
N GLY A 126 3.75 -16.29 8.45
CA GLY A 126 3.69 -16.25 9.90
C GLY A 126 4.41 -17.40 10.59
N SER A 127 5.48 -17.91 9.98
CA SER A 127 6.34 -18.92 10.64
C SER A 127 6.92 -18.41 11.97
N PRO A 128 7.25 -19.28 12.92
CA PRO A 128 7.88 -18.88 14.18
C PRO A 128 9.17 -18.06 14.00
N ALA A 129 9.92 -18.32 12.92
CA ALA A 129 11.14 -17.58 12.60
C ALA A 129 10.84 -16.13 12.21
N GLN A 130 9.85 -15.92 11.34
CA GLN A 130 9.38 -14.59 10.89
C GLN A 130 8.80 -13.80 12.07
N ILE A 131 7.92 -14.40 12.87
CA ILE A 131 7.36 -13.79 14.08
C ILE A 131 8.48 -13.38 15.03
N GLY A 132 9.41 -14.30 15.36
CA GLY A 132 10.53 -14.01 16.26
C GLY A 132 11.48 -12.93 15.71
N HIS A 133 11.61 -12.82 14.38
CA HIS A 133 12.39 -11.74 13.76
C HIS A 133 11.73 -10.37 14.03
N LEU A 134 10.44 -10.23 13.73
CA LEU A 134 9.70 -8.98 13.97
C LEU A 134 9.69 -8.61 15.46
N VAL A 135 9.44 -9.56 16.37
CA VAL A 135 9.43 -9.30 17.83
C VAL A 135 10.79 -8.74 18.30
N ARG A 136 11.91 -9.20 17.74
CA ARG A 136 13.24 -8.65 18.08
C ARG A 136 13.39 -7.18 17.62
N GLN A 137 12.94 -6.85 16.40
CA GLN A 137 12.97 -5.48 15.88
C GLN A 137 12.11 -4.51 16.71
N LEU A 138 10.96 -4.99 17.19
CA LEU A 138 10.03 -4.18 17.99
C LEU A 138 10.58 -3.80 19.38
N LYS A 139 11.60 -4.48 19.90
CA LYS A 139 12.23 -4.13 21.19
C LYS A 139 12.81 -2.72 21.20
N ASP A 140 13.37 -2.29 20.09
CA ASP A 140 14.05 -1.00 19.96
C ASP A 140 13.08 0.09 19.44
N LYS A 141 12.13 -0.26 18.59
CA LYS A 141 11.22 0.69 17.92
C LYS A 141 10.00 1.09 18.75
N ARG A 142 9.38 0.13 19.43
CA ARG A 142 8.21 0.29 20.32
C ARG A 142 7.10 1.16 19.73
N PRO A 143 6.54 0.82 18.56
CA PRO A 143 5.42 1.56 17.99
C PRO A 143 4.22 1.49 18.94
N LYS A 144 3.29 2.44 18.80
CA LYS A 144 2.08 2.47 19.64
C LYS A 144 1.15 1.31 19.35
N HIS A 145 0.97 0.97 18.07
CA HIS A 145 0.14 -0.13 17.60
C HIS A 145 0.82 -0.92 16.49
N LEU A 146 0.39 -2.17 16.37
CA LEU A 146 0.59 -3.02 15.21
C LEU A 146 -0.67 -2.94 14.34
N PHE A 147 -0.54 -3.17 13.04
CA PHE A 147 -1.67 -3.19 12.11
C PHE A 147 -1.82 -4.57 11.47
N VAL A 148 -3.02 -4.87 11.02
CA VAL A 148 -3.34 -6.07 10.24
C VAL A 148 -4.14 -5.65 9.03
N GLU A 149 -3.88 -6.27 7.90
CA GLU A 149 -4.59 -6.04 6.66
C GLU A 149 -5.92 -6.80 6.65
N SER A 150 -6.92 -6.28 5.93
CA SER A 150 -8.29 -6.83 5.91
C SER A 150 -8.41 -8.22 5.31
N ASN A 151 -7.46 -8.62 4.47
CA ASN A 151 -7.44 -9.85 3.69
C ASN A 151 -6.53 -10.95 4.25
N VAL A 152 -5.79 -10.69 5.35
CA VAL A 152 -4.82 -11.65 5.89
C VAL A 152 -5.28 -12.35 7.17
N ASP A 153 -4.65 -13.48 7.49
CA ASP A 153 -4.85 -14.17 8.77
C ASP A 153 -4.27 -13.34 9.94
N THR A 154 -5.11 -13.02 10.90
CA THR A 154 -4.74 -12.20 12.06
C THR A 154 -3.91 -12.94 13.12
N ARG A 155 -3.85 -14.28 13.08
CA ARG A 155 -3.19 -15.09 14.12
C ARG A 155 -1.69 -14.81 14.28
N PRO A 156 -0.89 -14.67 13.21
CA PRO A 156 0.51 -14.31 13.33
C PRO A 156 0.72 -12.99 14.06
N MET A 157 0.00 -11.93 13.66
CA MET A 157 0.13 -10.63 14.31
C MET A 157 -0.36 -10.64 15.77
N LYS A 158 -1.38 -11.42 16.10
CA LYS A 158 -1.80 -11.64 17.50
C LYS A 158 -0.69 -12.27 18.35
N THR A 159 0.10 -13.17 17.76
CA THR A 159 1.26 -13.75 18.45
C THR A 159 2.35 -12.68 18.66
N VAL A 160 2.67 -11.88 17.63
CA VAL A 160 3.59 -10.76 17.75
C VAL A 160 3.13 -9.78 18.84
N SER A 161 1.86 -9.39 18.82
CA SER A 161 1.27 -8.48 19.81
C SER A 161 1.45 -9.00 21.25
N LYS A 162 1.17 -10.26 21.46
CA LYS A 162 1.32 -10.91 22.77
C LYS A 162 2.78 -10.93 23.23
N GLU A 163 3.72 -11.29 22.35
CA GLU A 163 5.14 -11.42 22.69
C GLU A 163 5.84 -10.07 22.86
N ALA A 164 5.49 -9.09 22.04
CA ALA A 164 6.05 -7.74 22.09
C ALA A 164 5.36 -6.85 23.15
N GLY A 165 4.15 -7.20 23.58
CA GLY A 165 3.34 -6.37 24.49
C GLY A 165 2.82 -5.09 23.84
N ILE A 166 2.62 -5.10 22.51
CA ILE A 166 2.13 -3.96 21.73
C ILE A 166 0.74 -4.32 21.18
N PRO A 167 -0.30 -3.48 21.41
CA PRO A 167 -1.63 -3.76 20.94
C PRO A 167 -1.74 -3.67 19.42
N ILE A 168 -2.69 -4.43 18.84
CA ILE A 168 -3.10 -4.28 17.44
C ILE A 168 -4.14 -3.17 17.40
N PHE A 169 -4.05 -2.29 16.38
CA PHE A 169 -5.06 -1.26 16.13
C PHE A 169 -6.36 -1.92 15.63
N ASP A 170 -7.51 -1.42 16.10
CA ASP A 170 -8.80 -2.09 15.87
C ASP A 170 -9.27 -2.05 14.40
N GLU A 171 -8.92 -0.97 13.67
CA GLU A 171 -9.29 -0.82 12.27
C GLU A 171 -8.21 -1.42 11.36
N PRO A 172 -8.58 -2.28 10.38
CA PRO A 172 -7.61 -2.89 9.47
C PRO A 172 -7.07 -1.88 8.45
N LEU A 173 -5.89 -2.17 7.91
CA LEU A 173 -5.41 -1.61 6.66
C LEU A 173 -5.96 -2.41 5.47
N HIS A 174 -5.93 -1.82 4.29
CA HIS A 174 -6.26 -2.48 3.04
C HIS A 174 -5.02 -2.54 2.16
N SER A 175 -4.64 -3.73 1.65
CA SER A 175 -3.44 -3.93 0.84
C SER A 175 -3.73 -4.41 -0.58
N ASP A 176 -4.57 -5.44 -0.76
CA ASP A 176 -4.70 -6.14 -2.04
C ASP A 176 -6.03 -5.93 -2.74
N GLU A 177 -7.07 -5.61 -1.99
CA GLU A 177 -8.42 -5.54 -2.54
C GLU A 177 -9.19 -4.31 -2.07
N LEU A 178 -10.05 -3.83 -2.93
CA LEU A 178 -11.04 -2.84 -2.56
C LEU A 178 -12.15 -3.50 -1.72
N GLY A 179 -12.72 -2.73 -0.81
CA GLY A 179 -13.92 -3.12 -0.11
C GLY A 179 -15.14 -3.22 -1.04
N LYS A 180 -16.26 -3.70 -0.50
CA LYS A 180 -17.52 -3.71 -1.27
C LYS A 180 -17.95 -2.28 -1.64
N PRO A 181 -18.61 -2.06 -2.77
CA PRO A 181 -19.18 -0.76 -3.11
C PRO A 181 -20.01 -0.16 -1.96
N GLY A 182 -19.77 1.10 -1.64
CA GLY A 182 -20.43 1.80 -0.53
C GLY A 182 -19.82 1.54 0.86
N THR A 183 -18.74 0.79 0.96
CA THR A 183 -17.97 0.64 2.21
C THR A 183 -16.82 1.64 2.28
N VAL A 184 -16.15 1.69 3.43
CA VAL A 184 -15.06 2.64 3.77
C VAL A 184 -13.83 2.56 2.83
N ALA A 185 -13.68 1.49 2.06
CA ALA A 185 -12.63 1.31 1.06
C ALA A 185 -13.21 0.82 -0.28
N GLY A 186 -14.44 1.22 -0.60
CA GLY A 186 -15.18 0.74 -1.77
C GLY A 186 -14.75 1.30 -3.11
N THR A 187 -13.95 2.38 -3.12
CA THR A 187 -13.30 2.96 -4.29
C THR A 187 -11.81 3.10 -4.02
N TYR A 188 -11.00 3.34 -5.06
CA TYR A 188 -9.56 3.57 -4.87
C TYR A 188 -9.28 4.86 -4.06
N GLU A 189 -10.09 5.90 -4.23
CA GLU A 189 -10.05 7.10 -3.39
C GLU A 189 -10.30 6.75 -1.92
N ASP A 190 -11.41 6.06 -1.63
CA ASP A 190 -11.77 5.66 -0.26
C ASP A 190 -10.72 4.74 0.36
N PHE A 191 -10.16 3.83 -0.43
CA PHE A 191 -9.08 2.92 -0.03
C PHE A 191 -7.83 3.69 0.45
N LEU A 192 -7.35 4.65 -0.34
CA LEU A 192 -6.20 5.46 0.04
C LEU A 192 -6.49 6.33 1.28
N ARG A 193 -7.65 7.02 1.30
CA ARG A 193 -8.05 7.87 2.43
C ARG A 193 -8.27 7.07 3.71
N SER A 194 -8.86 5.89 3.61
CA SER A 194 -9.06 4.99 4.75
C SER A 194 -7.73 4.53 5.33
N ASN A 195 -6.78 4.11 4.48
CA ASN A 195 -5.45 3.70 4.93
C ASN A 195 -4.73 4.84 5.66
N LEU A 196 -4.74 6.05 5.09
CA LEU A 196 -4.14 7.21 5.76
C LEU A 196 -4.77 7.46 7.13
N LYS A 197 -6.11 7.50 7.21
CA LYS A 197 -6.85 7.72 8.45
C LYS A 197 -6.49 6.67 9.52
N THR A 198 -6.50 5.39 9.14
CA THR A 198 -6.17 4.27 10.03
C THR A 198 -4.73 4.36 10.51
N MET A 199 -3.77 4.58 9.60
CA MET A 199 -2.36 4.74 9.97
C MET A 199 -2.15 5.90 10.94
N ILE A 200 -2.66 7.09 10.63
CA ILE A 200 -2.47 8.28 11.47
C ILE A 200 -3.11 8.09 12.85
N ALA A 201 -4.28 7.47 12.94
CA ALA A 201 -4.94 7.20 14.21
C ALA A 201 -4.13 6.24 15.09
N GLY A 202 -3.56 5.19 14.49
CA GLY A 202 -2.77 4.20 15.23
C GLY A 202 -1.34 4.66 15.54
N LEU A 203 -0.74 5.55 14.74
CA LEU A 203 0.63 6.06 14.95
C LEU A 203 0.70 7.25 15.91
N LYS A 204 -0.38 8.03 16.10
CA LYS A 204 -0.41 9.14 17.07
C LYS A 204 -0.32 8.62 18.50
N ARG A 205 0.51 9.25 19.30
CA ARG A 205 0.67 9.01 20.75
C ARG A 205 -0.44 9.69 21.55
#